data_a8ed4c96e0f4ef8442520bd8e4e10a3b
#
_entry.id   a8ed4c96e0f4ef8442520bd8e4e10a3b
#
_cell.length_a   1.000
_cell.length_b   1.000
_cell.length_c   1.000
_cell.angle_alpha   90.00
_cell.angle_beta   90.00
_cell.angle_gamma   90.00
#
_symmetry.space_group_name_H-M   'P 1'
#
loop_
_entity.id
_entity.type
_entity.pdbx_description
1 polymer ?
#
loop_
_entity_poly.entity_id
_entity_poly.type
_entity_poly.pdbx_seq_one_letter_code
_entity_poly.pdbx_strand_id
1 'polypeptide(L)'
;MNLNYTQQLQRLNEYQKAAVFDESSACLVNANVGSGKTTVLITKVMYLHYEKQIPYEQMVVLTFTNKAADEIKERLYALEPEIKEEQLWGFGTFHSVCLTMLKKMLPVENLGYTKEFMVTDPDEELEMAEQLILTYQLKIKYKNRLKKRLEQKNSKYQDDIEKLKALLKEEKRRQDKMTFDELLDNTCKLVKMSAEIE
;
A
#
# COMPACT_ATOMS: atom_id res chain seq x y z
N MET A 1 -18.73 -28.03 0.15
CA MET A 1 -19.06 -26.67 -0.34
C MET A 1 -19.44 -25.83 0.87
N ASN A 2 -18.83 -24.67 1.07
CA ASN A 2 -19.12 -23.83 2.24
C ASN A 2 -20.54 -23.26 2.13
N LEU A 3 -21.35 -23.44 3.18
CA LEU A 3 -22.76 -23.03 3.19
C LEU A 3 -22.90 -21.50 3.02
N ASN A 4 -22.04 -20.74 3.70
CA ASN A 4 -22.07 -19.27 3.65
C ASN A 4 -21.73 -18.75 2.26
N TYR A 5 -20.73 -19.32 1.59
CA TYR A 5 -20.39 -18.99 0.21
C TYR A 5 -21.58 -19.27 -0.74
N THR A 6 -22.20 -20.44 -0.63
CA THR A 6 -23.38 -20.80 -1.45
C THR A 6 -24.53 -19.81 -1.25
N GLN A 7 -24.80 -19.40 0.00
CA GLN A 7 -25.82 -18.41 0.31
C GLN A 7 -25.48 -17.02 -0.27
N GLN A 8 -24.20 -16.62 -0.23
CA GLN A 8 -23.77 -15.35 -0.84
C GLN A 8 -24.02 -15.37 -2.37
N LEU A 9 -23.66 -16.45 -3.06
CA LEU A 9 -23.90 -16.60 -4.50
C LEU A 9 -25.38 -16.53 -4.87
N GLN A 10 -26.26 -17.13 -4.06
CA GLN A 10 -27.71 -17.12 -4.32
C GLN A 10 -28.34 -15.72 -4.22
N ARG A 11 -27.75 -14.83 -3.42
CA ARG A 11 -28.21 -13.44 -3.23
C ARG A 11 -27.80 -12.49 -4.37
N LEU A 12 -26.87 -12.90 -5.21
CA LEU A 12 -26.36 -12.07 -6.31
C LEU A 12 -27.32 -12.12 -7.52
N ASN A 13 -27.51 -10.96 -8.16
CA ASN A 13 -28.14 -10.90 -9.49
C ASN A 13 -27.14 -11.34 -10.59
N GLU A 14 -27.62 -11.49 -11.81
CA GLU A 14 -26.81 -12.01 -12.93
C GLU A 14 -25.59 -11.13 -13.27
N TYR A 15 -25.70 -9.80 -13.17
CA TYR A 15 -24.57 -8.89 -13.40
C TYR A 15 -23.51 -9.01 -12.30
N GLN A 16 -23.94 -9.16 -11.07
CA GLN A 16 -23.04 -9.37 -9.92
C GLN A 16 -22.34 -10.72 -10.01
N LYS A 17 -23.07 -11.79 -10.42
CA LYS A 17 -22.47 -13.12 -10.66
C LYS A 17 -21.45 -13.04 -11.80
N ALA A 18 -21.75 -12.35 -12.90
CA ALA A 18 -20.82 -12.16 -14.01
C ALA A 18 -19.50 -11.54 -13.52
N ALA A 19 -19.55 -10.53 -12.66
CA ALA A 19 -18.35 -9.92 -12.06
C ALA A 19 -17.58 -10.88 -11.11
N VAL A 20 -18.30 -11.70 -10.34
CA VAL A 20 -17.68 -12.69 -9.45
C VAL A 20 -16.97 -13.79 -10.25
N PHE A 21 -17.57 -14.28 -11.31
CA PHE A 21 -17.03 -15.40 -12.10
C PHE A 21 -16.10 -14.96 -13.23
N ASP A 22 -15.89 -13.65 -13.44
CA ASP A 22 -14.94 -13.17 -14.43
C ASP A 22 -13.52 -13.67 -14.14
N GLU A 23 -12.90 -14.35 -15.11
CA GLU A 23 -11.54 -14.92 -15.01
C GLU A 23 -10.53 -14.20 -15.92
N SER A 24 -10.92 -13.06 -16.49
CA SER A 24 -10.00 -12.25 -17.28
C SER A 24 -8.84 -11.71 -16.42
N SER A 25 -7.72 -11.45 -17.07
CA SER A 25 -6.52 -10.90 -16.39
C SER A 25 -6.75 -9.51 -15.78
N ALA A 26 -7.76 -8.77 -16.26
CA ALA A 26 -8.20 -7.49 -15.72
C ALA A 26 -9.70 -7.31 -15.95
N CYS A 27 -10.44 -6.97 -14.89
CA CYS A 27 -11.87 -6.69 -14.94
C CYS A 27 -12.17 -5.36 -14.25
N LEU A 28 -12.89 -4.47 -14.96
CA LEU A 28 -13.39 -3.22 -14.40
C LEU A 28 -14.89 -3.35 -14.11
N VAL A 29 -15.26 -3.30 -12.82
CA VAL A 29 -16.66 -3.31 -12.40
C VAL A 29 -17.13 -1.87 -12.18
N ASN A 30 -17.92 -1.35 -13.12
CA ASN A 30 -18.54 -0.03 -12.99
C ASN A 30 -19.94 -0.19 -12.37
N ALA A 31 -20.16 0.42 -11.21
CA ALA A 31 -21.39 0.25 -10.45
C ALA A 31 -21.72 1.48 -9.60
N ASN A 32 -23.00 1.81 -9.50
CA ASN A 32 -23.51 2.96 -8.74
C ASN A 32 -23.37 2.76 -7.21
N VAL A 33 -23.56 3.84 -6.47
CA VAL A 33 -23.65 3.77 -4.99
C VAL A 33 -24.83 2.88 -4.60
N GLY A 34 -24.66 2.01 -3.62
CA GLY A 34 -25.71 1.08 -3.15
C GLY A 34 -25.92 -0.16 -4.02
N SER A 35 -25.19 -0.35 -5.11
CA SER A 35 -25.33 -1.51 -6.00
C SER A 35 -24.74 -2.82 -5.46
N GLY A 36 -24.22 -2.85 -4.25
CA GLY A 36 -23.65 -4.06 -3.65
C GLY A 36 -22.19 -4.35 -4.02
N LYS A 37 -21.38 -3.34 -4.42
CA LYS A 37 -19.96 -3.51 -4.77
C LYS A 37 -19.17 -4.32 -3.74
N THR A 38 -19.31 -3.99 -2.46
CA THR A 38 -18.63 -4.70 -1.37
C THR A 38 -19.07 -6.16 -1.28
N THR A 39 -20.36 -6.44 -1.51
CA THR A 39 -20.86 -7.81 -1.56
C THR A 39 -20.25 -8.60 -2.72
N VAL A 40 -20.18 -8.00 -3.91
CA VAL A 40 -19.52 -8.62 -5.08
C VAL A 40 -18.04 -8.89 -4.78
N LEU A 41 -17.32 -7.93 -4.19
CA LEU A 41 -15.91 -8.09 -3.84
C LEU A 41 -15.69 -9.24 -2.84
N ILE A 42 -16.47 -9.28 -1.76
CA ILE A 42 -16.39 -10.35 -0.76
C ILE A 42 -16.72 -11.71 -1.37
N THR A 43 -17.78 -11.78 -2.19
CA THR A 43 -18.13 -13.04 -2.86
C THR A 43 -17.05 -13.46 -3.88
N LYS A 44 -16.39 -12.52 -4.55
CA LYS A 44 -15.23 -12.80 -5.43
C LYS A 44 -14.06 -13.39 -4.64
N VAL A 45 -13.74 -12.81 -3.48
CA VAL A 45 -12.69 -13.34 -2.58
C VAL A 45 -13.02 -14.78 -2.16
N MET A 46 -14.27 -15.04 -1.75
CA MET A 46 -14.72 -16.38 -1.40
C MET A 46 -14.70 -17.34 -2.60
N TYR A 47 -15.09 -16.88 -3.80
CA TYR A 47 -14.98 -17.65 -5.03
C TYR A 47 -13.54 -18.07 -5.33
N LEU A 48 -12.60 -17.13 -5.24
CA LEU A 48 -11.18 -17.42 -5.44
C LEU A 48 -10.66 -18.44 -4.41
N HIS A 49 -11.13 -18.34 -3.17
CA HIS A 49 -10.73 -19.26 -2.12
C HIS A 49 -11.32 -20.69 -2.32
N TYR A 50 -12.63 -20.80 -2.51
CA TYR A 50 -13.31 -22.09 -2.53
C TYR A 50 -13.27 -22.81 -3.87
N GLU A 51 -13.40 -22.08 -4.97
CA GLU A 51 -13.45 -22.69 -6.30
C GLU A 51 -12.07 -22.72 -6.98
N LYS A 52 -11.25 -21.69 -6.77
CA LYS A 52 -9.90 -21.60 -7.34
C LYS A 52 -8.81 -22.08 -6.37
N GLN A 53 -9.17 -22.40 -5.14
CA GLN A 53 -8.27 -22.90 -4.09
C GLN A 53 -7.09 -21.95 -3.81
N ILE A 54 -7.30 -20.63 -3.98
CA ILE A 54 -6.32 -19.61 -3.66
C ILE A 54 -6.42 -19.29 -2.16
N PRO A 55 -5.36 -19.47 -1.38
CA PRO A 55 -5.35 -19.09 0.03
C PRO A 55 -5.55 -17.58 0.20
N TYR A 56 -6.19 -17.14 1.28
CA TYR A 56 -6.39 -15.71 1.57
C TYR A 56 -5.07 -14.95 1.65
N GLU A 57 -4.01 -15.58 2.13
CA GLU A 57 -2.66 -15.03 2.22
C GLU A 57 -2.03 -14.69 0.86
N GLN A 58 -2.56 -15.24 -0.22
CA GLN A 58 -2.12 -14.95 -1.60
C GLN A 58 -3.00 -13.89 -2.29
N MET A 59 -3.97 -13.33 -1.57
CA MET A 59 -4.85 -12.30 -2.10
C MET A 59 -4.47 -10.93 -1.57
N VAL A 60 -4.55 -9.92 -2.45
CA VAL A 60 -4.38 -8.51 -2.08
C VAL A 60 -5.66 -7.76 -2.41
N VAL A 61 -6.28 -7.15 -1.38
CA VAL A 61 -7.50 -6.34 -1.49
C VAL A 61 -7.21 -4.95 -0.95
N LEU A 62 -7.14 -3.98 -1.85
CA LEU A 62 -6.72 -2.62 -1.53
C LEU A 62 -7.91 -1.67 -1.45
N THR A 63 -7.89 -0.80 -0.45
CA THR A 63 -8.87 0.25 -0.23
C THR A 63 -8.19 1.61 -0.03
N PHE A 64 -8.97 2.69 -0.11
CA PHE A 64 -8.45 4.04 0.17
C PHE A 64 -8.50 4.41 1.65
N THR A 65 -9.35 3.77 2.45
CA THR A 65 -9.54 4.10 3.87
C THR A 65 -9.47 2.87 4.75
N ASN A 66 -8.95 3.03 5.97
CA ASN A 66 -8.94 1.96 6.98
C ASN A 66 -10.36 1.47 7.27
N LYS A 67 -11.32 2.39 7.38
CA LYS A 67 -12.74 2.03 7.61
C LYS A 67 -13.28 1.05 6.55
N ALA A 68 -12.95 1.27 5.27
CA ALA A 68 -13.39 0.36 4.20
C ALA A 68 -12.67 -1.00 4.28
N ALA A 69 -11.38 -1.01 4.65
CA ALA A 69 -10.64 -2.25 4.87
C ALA A 69 -11.21 -3.05 6.05
N ASP A 70 -11.48 -2.38 7.15
CA ASP A 70 -12.06 -3.00 8.35
C ASP A 70 -13.46 -3.57 8.06
N GLU A 71 -14.31 -2.84 7.33
CA GLU A 71 -15.63 -3.33 6.91
C GLU A 71 -15.54 -4.62 6.07
N ILE A 72 -14.56 -4.71 5.17
CA ILE A 72 -14.34 -5.93 4.36
C ILE A 72 -13.93 -7.09 5.25
N LYS A 73 -12.97 -6.88 6.17
CA LYS A 73 -12.50 -7.91 7.11
C LYS A 73 -13.62 -8.38 8.04
N GLU A 74 -14.36 -7.44 8.64
CA GLU A 74 -15.49 -7.75 9.54
C GLU A 74 -16.55 -8.63 8.84
N ARG A 75 -16.88 -8.30 7.58
CA ARG A 75 -17.82 -9.09 6.79
C ARG A 75 -17.28 -10.48 6.45
N LEU A 76 -15.99 -10.62 6.18
CA LEU A 76 -15.35 -11.92 5.97
C LEU A 76 -15.36 -12.74 7.27
N TYR A 77 -15.00 -12.16 8.41
CA TYR A 77 -15.05 -12.85 9.71
C TYR A 77 -16.49 -13.29 10.09
N ALA A 78 -17.49 -12.46 9.76
CA ALA A 78 -18.88 -12.84 10.00
C ALA A 78 -19.34 -14.03 9.15
N LEU A 79 -18.78 -14.20 7.96
CA LEU A 79 -19.06 -15.31 7.05
C LEU A 79 -18.19 -16.55 7.37
N GLU A 80 -16.98 -16.31 7.83
CA GLU A 80 -15.95 -17.32 8.08
C GLU A 80 -15.19 -17.03 9.37
N PRO A 81 -15.75 -17.39 10.52
CA PRO A 81 -15.18 -17.08 11.83
C PRO A 81 -13.82 -17.75 12.11
N GLU A 82 -13.42 -18.75 11.30
CA GLU A 82 -12.15 -19.45 11.44
C GLU A 82 -10.97 -18.73 10.76
N ILE A 83 -11.24 -17.69 9.97
CA ILE A 83 -10.17 -16.88 9.35
C ILE A 83 -9.36 -16.19 10.45
N LYS A 84 -8.04 -16.34 10.38
CA LYS A 84 -7.12 -15.65 11.28
C LYS A 84 -6.70 -14.30 10.67
N GLU A 85 -6.40 -13.35 11.53
CA GLU A 85 -6.01 -12.00 11.10
C GLU A 85 -4.77 -12.03 10.18
N GLU A 86 -3.80 -12.89 10.47
CA GLU A 86 -2.59 -13.04 9.69
C GLU A 86 -2.85 -13.47 8.25
N GLN A 87 -3.95 -14.17 7.99
CA GLN A 87 -4.32 -14.61 6.65
C GLN A 87 -4.83 -13.47 5.80
N LEU A 88 -5.32 -12.39 6.40
CA LEU A 88 -5.81 -11.19 5.71
C LEU A 88 -4.77 -10.05 5.70
N TRP A 89 -3.49 -10.35 5.76
CA TRP A 89 -2.42 -9.35 5.75
C TRP A 89 -2.47 -8.43 4.52
N GLY A 90 -2.91 -8.96 3.37
CA GLY A 90 -3.06 -8.25 2.11
C GLY A 90 -4.34 -7.41 1.99
N PHE A 91 -5.21 -7.41 3.02
CA PHE A 91 -6.49 -6.68 3.02
C PHE A 91 -6.33 -5.37 3.80
N GLY A 92 -6.17 -4.27 3.10
CA GLY A 92 -5.88 -3.01 3.77
C GLY A 92 -5.82 -1.81 2.84
N THR A 93 -5.34 -0.69 3.37
CA THR A 93 -4.99 0.46 2.54
C THR A 93 -3.68 0.20 1.79
N PHE A 94 -3.45 0.94 0.70
CA PHE A 94 -2.19 0.85 -0.05
C PHE A 94 -0.97 0.94 0.88
N HIS A 95 -0.94 1.92 1.77
CA HIS A 95 0.20 2.11 2.69
C HIS A 95 0.34 0.98 3.70
N SER A 96 -0.75 0.49 4.29
CA SER A 96 -0.68 -0.58 5.29
C SER A 96 -0.21 -1.91 4.68
N VAL A 97 -0.67 -2.23 3.48
CA VAL A 97 -0.25 -3.44 2.77
C VAL A 97 1.21 -3.32 2.33
N CYS A 98 1.62 -2.18 1.74
CA CYS A 98 3.02 -1.94 1.38
C CYS A 98 3.96 -2.01 2.59
N LEU A 99 3.57 -1.42 3.73
CA LEU A 99 4.34 -1.51 4.98
C LEU A 99 4.53 -2.97 5.42
N THR A 100 3.46 -3.77 5.36
CA THR A 100 3.53 -5.20 5.71
C THR A 100 4.43 -5.96 4.74
N MET A 101 4.34 -5.70 3.44
CA MET A 101 5.21 -6.33 2.43
C MET A 101 6.68 -5.98 2.67
N LEU A 102 7.02 -4.71 2.91
CA LEU A 102 8.39 -4.27 3.17
C LEU A 102 8.95 -4.90 4.45
N LYS A 103 8.17 -4.94 5.52
CA LYS A 103 8.63 -5.49 6.81
C LYS A 103 8.73 -7.01 6.84
N LYS A 104 7.91 -7.74 6.10
CA LYS A 104 7.80 -9.20 6.23
C LYS A 104 8.27 -9.99 5.01
N MET A 105 8.16 -9.44 3.80
CA MET A 105 8.27 -10.23 2.57
C MET A 105 9.39 -9.75 1.65
N LEU A 106 9.44 -8.46 1.35
CA LEU A 106 10.35 -7.90 0.36
C LEU A 106 11.75 -7.66 0.94
N PRO A 107 12.83 -7.82 0.16
CA PRO A 107 14.20 -7.63 0.61
C PRO A 107 14.54 -6.13 0.74
N VAL A 108 13.99 -5.47 1.74
CA VAL A 108 14.15 -4.02 1.98
C VAL A 108 15.61 -3.63 2.23
N GLU A 109 16.44 -4.59 2.62
CA GLU A 109 17.87 -4.46 2.82
C GLU A 109 18.59 -4.05 1.52
N ASN A 110 18.09 -4.44 0.36
CA ASN A 110 18.61 -4.01 -0.94
C ASN A 110 18.47 -2.51 -1.20
N LEU A 111 17.63 -1.84 -0.43
CA LEU A 111 17.45 -0.38 -0.46
C LEU A 111 18.21 0.35 0.65
N GLY A 112 18.90 -0.41 1.53
CA GLY A 112 19.67 0.12 2.65
C GLY A 112 18.85 0.39 3.92
N TYR A 113 17.75 -0.31 4.11
CA TYR A 113 16.91 -0.29 5.32
C TYR A 113 16.92 -1.66 6.01
N THR A 114 16.54 -1.71 7.28
CA THR A 114 16.27 -2.97 7.98
C THR A 114 14.78 -3.30 7.97
N LYS A 115 14.38 -4.50 8.41
CA LYS A 115 12.96 -4.85 8.61
C LYS A 115 12.30 -4.05 9.74
N GLU A 116 13.09 -3.48 10.62
CA GLU A 116 12.65 -2.70 11.78
C GLU A 116 12.53 -1.20 11.49
N PHE A 117 12.70 -0.78 10.22
CA PHE A 117 12.61 0.63 9.86
C PHE A 117 11.35 1.29 10.42
N MET A 118 11.46 2.56 10.77
CA MET A 118 10.35 3.37 11.25
C MET A 118 9.76 4.22 10.13
N VAL A 119 8.43 4.44 10.20
CA VAL A 119 7.77 5.39 9.30
C VAL A 119 7.85 6.77 9.95
N THR A 120 8.47 7.71 9.24
CA THR A 120 8.60 9.11 9.69
C THR A 120 7.44 9.95 9.17
N ASP A 121 6.97 10.89 9.98
CA ASP A 121 5.97 11.86 9.56
C ASP A 121 6.59 13.06 8.80
N PRO A 122 5.75 13.89 8.15
CA PRO A 122 6.23 15.03 7.37
C PRO A 122 6.93 16.11 8.20
N ASP A 123 6.57 16.28 9.47
CA ASP A 123 7.17 17.31 10.34
C ASP A 123 8.58 16.86 10.77
N GLU A 124 8.76 15.60 11.09
CA GLU A 124 10.07 15.00 11.40
C GLU A 124 11.02 15.04 10.18
N GLU A 125 10.50 14.77 8.96
CA GLU A 125 11.29 14.91 7.74
C GLU A 125 11.71 16.36 7.49
N LEU A 126 10.83 17.33 7.81
CA LEU A 126 11.13 18.76 7.69
C LEU A 126 12.23 19.18 8.66
N GLU A 127 12.15 18.76 9.92
CA GLU A 127 13.21 19.04 10.92
C GLU A 127 14.57 18.48 10.47
N MET A 128 14.58 17.28 9.96
CA MET A 128 15.79 16.66 9.41
C MET A 128 16.36 17.49 8.24
N ALA A 129 15.51 17.96 7.34
CA ALA A 129 15.89 18.80 6.22
C ALA A 129 16.47 20.14 6.69
N GLU A 130 15.88 20.77 7.70
CA GLU A 130 16.38 22.03 8.28
C GLU A 130 17.77 21.87 8.91
N GLN A 131 17.99 20.78 9.63
CA GLN A 131 19.31 20.47 10.21
C GLN A 131 20.36 20.25 9.13
N LEU A 132 20.03 19.56 8.03
CA LEU A 132 20.95 19.35 6.92
C LEU A 132 21.28 20.66 6.18
N ILE A 133 20.30 21.55 5.99
CA ILE A 133 20.52 22.88 5.39
C ILE A 133 21.54 23.67 6.21
N LEU A 134 21.40 23.68 7.52
CA LEU A 134 22.31 24.36 8.44
C LEU A 134 23.71 23.73 8.44
N THR A 135 23.77 22.42 8.57
CA THR A 135 25.03 21.66 8.67
C THR A 135 25.87 21.81 7.39
N TYR A 136 25.25 21.73 6.23
CA TYR A 136 25.94 21.81 4.93
C TYR A 136 25.90 23.22 4.31
N GLN A 137 25.41 24.22 5.04
CA GLN A 137 25.33 25.64 4.63
C GLN A 137 24.67 25.82 3.27
N LEU A 138 23.59 25.05 2.99
CA LEU A 138 22.90 25.10 1.71
C LEU A 138 22.14 26.44 1.55
N LYS A 139 22.23 27.05 0.36
CA LYS A 139 21.60 28.35 0.06
C LYS A 139 20.11 28.21 -0.25
N ILE A 140 19.35 27.52 0.61
CA ILE A 140 17.91 27.30 0.45
C ILE A 140 17.16 28.17 1.45
N LYS A 141 16.28 29.05 0.96
CA LYS A 141 15.36 29.82 1.82
C LYS A 141 14.12 28.98 2.08
N TYR A 142 13.94 28.46 3.29
CA TYR A 142 12.92 27.45 3.59
C TYR A 142 11.69 27.94 4.36
N LYS A 143 11.63 29.14 4.92
CA LYS A 143 10.48 29.64 5.70
C LYS A 143 9.14 29.14 5.15
N ASN A 144 8.51 28.19 5.82
CA ASN A 144 7.17 27.62 5.59
C ASN A 144 6.85 27.07 4.18
N ARG A 145 7.84 26.89 3.30
CA ARG A 145 7.64 26.45 1.91
C ARG A 145 8.66 25.42 1.42
N LEU A 146 9.36 24.75 2.33
CA LEU A 146 10.42 23.81 1.93
C LEU A 146 9.85 22.66 1.09
N LYS A 147 8.76 22.02 1.51
CA LYS A 147 8.10 20.95 0.77
C LYS A 147 7.80 21.39 -0.68
N LYS A 148 7.16 22.56 -0.85
CA LYS A 148 6.84 23.10 -2.17
C LYS A 148 8.08 23.41 -3.03
N ARG A 149 9.21 23.73 -2.41
CA ARG A 149 10.47 23.98 -3.12
C ARG A 149 11.21 22.72 -3.54
N LEU A 150 11.13 21.67 -2.73
CA LEU A 150 11.66 20.35 -3.10
C LEU A 150 10.95 19.77 -4.33
N GLU A 151 9.69 20.16 -4.56
CA GLU A 151 8.88 19.76 -5.70
C GLU A 151 9.12 20.62 -6.96
N GLN A 152 9.66 21.85 -6.82
CA GLN A 152 9.88 22.75 -7.95
C GLN A 152 11.09 22.34 -8.81
N LYS A 153 10.84 22.12 -10.09
CA LYS A 153 11.86 22.01 -11.14
C LYS A 153 12.15 23.44 -11.66
N ASN A 154 13.39 23.88 -11.72
CA ASN A 154 13.85 25.21 -12.20
C ASN A 154 13.91 26.33 -11.13
N SER A 155 14.57 26.09 -10.01
CA SER A 155 14.86 27.16 -9.05
C SER A 155 16.31 27.68 -9.24
N LYS A 156 16.55 28.94 -8.83
CA LYS A 156 17.91 29.53 -8.77
C LYS A 156 18.89 28.74 -7.88
N TYR A 157 18.38 27.82 -7.05
CA TYR A 157 19.13 27.01 -6.09
C TYR A 157 18.96 25.51 -6.39
N GLN A 158 18.81 25.14 -7.65
CA GLN A 158 18.55 23.76 -8.06
C GLN A 158 19.61 22.78 -7.55
N ASP A 159 20.89 23.15 -7.64
CA ASP A 159 22.02 22.31 -7.19
C ASP A 159 21.95 22.04 -5.68
N ASP A 160 21.65 23.06 -4.88
CA ASP A 160 21.50 22.89 -3.42
C ASP A 160 20.24 22.06 -3.06
N ILE A 161 19.18 22.17 -3.86
CA ILE A 161 17.96 21.35 -3.69
C ILE A 161 18.25 19.87 -3.99
N GLU A 162 18.93 19.58 -5.09
CA GLU A 162 19.30 18.20 -5.43
C GLU A 162 20.28 17.62 -4.39
N LYS A 163 21.22 18.42 -3.90
CA LYS A 163 22.12 18.05 -2.81
C LYS A 163 21.34 17.75 -1.53
N LEU A 164 20.35 18.59 -1.16
CA LEU A 164 19.52 18.35 0.01
C LEU A 164 18.72 17.06 -0.11
N LYS A 165 18.12 16.78 -1.29
CA LYS A 165 17.39 15.53 -1.54
C LYS A 165 18.29 14.30 -1.36
N ALA A 166 19.51 14.37 -1.87
CA ALA A 166 20.46 13.27 -1.71
C ALA A 166 20.85 13.06 -0.25
N LEU A 167 21.15 14.14 0.50
CA LEU A 167 21.47 14.12 1.91
C LEU A 167 20.30 13.61 2.77
N LEU A 168 19.07 14.06 2.49
CA LEU A 168 17.87 13.56 3.18
C LEU A 168 17.68 12.06 2.99
N LYS A 169 17.88 11.58 1.77
CA LYS A 169 17.77 10.14 1.47
C LYS A 169 18.82 9.33 2.22
N GLU A 170 20.05 9.83 2.31
CA GLU A 170 21.13 9.18 3.05
C GLU A 170 20.87 9.22 4.56
N GLU A 171 20.46 10.36 5.10
CA GLU A 171 20.15 10.52 6.51
C GLU A 171 18.96 9.66 6.95
N LYS A 172 17.89 9.56 6.14
CA LYS A 172 16.78 8.65 6.42
C LYS A 172 17.24 7.18 6.48
N ARG A 173 18.12 6.77 5.56
CA ARG A 173 18.69 5.42 5.60
C ARG A 173 19.56 5.20 6.84
N ARG A 174 20.38 6.18 7.19
CA ARG A 174 21.23 6.10 8.39
C ARG A 174 20.40 5.97 9.67
N GLN A 175 19.25 6.62 9.74
CA GLN A 175 18.32 6.55 10.86
C GLN A 175 17.30 5.41 10.74
N ASP A 176 17.38 4.61 9.68
CA ASP A 176 16.41 3.54 9.36
C ASP A 176 14.96 4.05 9.35
N LYS A 177 14.73 5.17 8.64
CA LYS A 177 13.44 5.87 8.53
C LYS A 177 12.97 5.98 7.08
N MET A 178 11.68 5.79 6.86
CA MET A 178 11.05 5.84 5.55
C MET A 178 9.76 6.67 5.62
N THR A 179 9.52 7.56 4.67
CA THR A 179 8.27 8.33 4.62
C THR A 179 7.11 7.49 4.05
N PHE A 180 5.87 7.95 4.26
CA PHE A 180 4.69 7.30 3.67
C PHE A 180 4.78 7.19 2.14
N ASP A 181 5.21 8.25 1.46
CA ASP A 181 5.35 8.25 0.00
C ASP A 181 6.41 7.23 -0.45
N GLU A 182 7.50 7.10 0.31
CA GLU A 182 8.57 6.14 0.03
C GLU A 182 8.14 4.67 0.24
N LEU A 183 7.14 4.39 1.09
CA LEU A 183 6.60 3.04 1.23
C LEU A 183 6.09 2.50 -0.11
N LEU A 184 5.28 3.29 -0.81
CA LEU A 184 4.72 2.90 -2.11
C LEU A 184 5.81 2.75 -3.17
N ASP A 185 6.68 3.75 -3.29
CA ASP A 185 7.76 3.76 -4.27
C ASP A 185 8.73 2.60 -4.08
N ASN A 186 9.14 2.34 -2.85
CA ASN A 186 10.09 1.27 -2.52
C ASN A 186 9.46 -0.11 -2.68
N THR A 187 8.19 -0.28 -2.34
CA THR A 187 7.44 -1.51 -2.63
C THR A 187 7.41 -1.78 -4.13
N CYS A 188 7.02 -0.78 -4.94
CA CYS A 188 7.00 -0.93 -6.40
C CYS A 188 8.38 -1.27 -6.98
N LYS A 189 9.45 -0.67 -6.48
CA LYS A 189 10.82 -0.98 -6.92
C LYS A 189 11.21 -2.42 -6.62
N LEU A 190 10.98 -2.88 -5.39
CA LEU A 190 11.36 -4.22 -4.97
C LEU A 190 10.53 -5.31 -5.67
N VAL A 191 9.23 -5.08 -5.86
CA VAL A 191 8.37 -6.01 -6.61
C VAL A 191 8.85 -6.14 -8.07
N LYS A 192 9.20 -5.02 -8.73
CA LYS A 192 9.76 -5.07 -10.09
C LYS A 192 11.09 -5.80 -10.15
N MET A 193 11.99 -5.54 -9.22
CA MET A 193 13.27 -6.24 -9.13
C MET A 193 13.09 -7.75 -8.91
N SER A 194 12.09 -8.16 -8.16
CA SER A 194 11.79 -9.58 -7.93
C SER A 194 11.21 -10.25 -9.19
N ALA A 195 10.37 -9.56 -9.95
CA ALA A 195 9.78 -10.06 -11.18
C ALA A 195 10.78 -10.15 -12.37
N GLU A 196 11.93 -9.47 -12.30
CA GLU A 196 12.99 -9.55 -13.31
C GLU A 196 13.96 -10.74 -13.07
N ILE A 197 13.81 -11.44 -11.94
CA ILE A 197 14.68 -12.57 -11.54
C ILE A 197 14.01 -13.93 -11.84
N GLU A 198 12.70 -13.96 -12.08
CA GLU A 198 11.94 -15.14 -12.52
C GLU A 198 11.93 -15.26 -14.06
#